data_175df0a60b3bee2dda11f4195257ef5a
#
_entry.id   175df0a60b3bee2dda11f4195257ef5a
#
_cell.length_a   1.000
_cell.length_b   1.000
_cell.length_c   1.000
_cell.angle_alpha   90.00
_cell.angle_beta   90.00
_cell.angle_gamma   90.00
#
_symmetry.space_group_name_H-M   'P 1'
#
loop_
_entity.id
_entity.type
_entity.pdbx_description
1 polymer ?
#
loop_
_entity_poly.entity_id
_entity_poly.type
_entity_poly.pdbx_seq_one_letter_code
_entity_poly.pdbx_strand_id
1 'polypeptide(L)'
;EAVGGQQASRLELAELVASGDNPLTARVMVNRLWHHLLGRGIVETVDDFGPQGVPPSHPGLLDWLARDFVAGGWSIKNMIRQIVLSQTYRQSSVAHPDVDPDLIATVDPTNVLLHRMNVRRLPAESIRDAILAVSGRLDATRFGPGVPTHRTPFMTGRGARASGPLDGNGRRSVYLSVYRNFLNPFMSAFDVPSPFGPKGRRSRSNVPAQALTLMNDPFVIQQASIWSERVL
;
A
#
# COMPACT_ATOMS: atom_id res chain seq x y z
N GLU A 1 0.04 16.96 33.22
CA GLU A 1 0.97 17.09 34.36
C GLU A 1 2.39 17.02 33.79
N ALA A 2 3.17 18.07 34.03
CA ALA A 2 4.57 18.11 33.64
C ALA A 2 5.34 17.10 34.50
N VAL A 3 5.87 16.07 33.85
CA VAL A 3 6.77 15.11 34.50
C VAL A 3 8.04 15.84 34.88
N GLY A 4 8.27 15.93 36.19
CA GLY A 4 9.35 16.69 36.79
C GLY A 4 10.73 16.29 36.28
N GLY A 5 11.47 17.25 35.77
CA GLY A 5 12.91 17.43 35.90
C GLY A 5 13.90 16.39 35.35
N GLN A 6 13.53 15.18 34.96
CA GLN A 6 14.41 14.23 34.28
C GLN A 6 14.12 14.23 32.78
N GLN A 7 15.14 14.50 31.96
CA GLN A 7 15.03 14.30 30.52
C GLN A 7 14.74 12.84 30.23
N ALA A 8 13.55 12.54 29.73
CA ALA A 8 13.16 11.19 29.32
C ALA A 8 14.16 10.67 28.29
N SER A 9 14.67 9.49 28.50
CA SER A 9 15.62 8.84 27.60
C SER A 9 14.89 8.35 26.33
N ARG A 10 15.64 8.14 25.24
CA ARG A 10 15.08 7.54 24.01
C ARG A 10 14.52 6.13 24.27
N LEU A 11 15.06 5.41 25.26
CA LEU A 11 14.58 4.09 25.66
C LEU A 11 13.21 4.19 26.32
N GLU A 12 13.04 5.09 27.29
CA GLU A 12 11.74 5.30 27.95
C GLU A 12 10.64 5.71 26.96
N LEU A 13 10.97 6.57 25.98
CA LEU A 13 10.04 6.90 24.90
C LEU A 13 9.68 5.66 24.06
N ALA A 14 10.66 4.82 23.72
CA ALA A 14 10.41 3.62 22.95
C ALA A 14 9.53 2.61 23.71
N GLU A 15 9.79 2.44 25.01
CA GLU A 15 8.97 1.61 25.90
C GLU A 15 7.53 2.12 26.01
N LEU A 16 7.37 3.43 26.17
CA LEU A 16 6.03 4.06 26.18
C LEU A 16 5.28 3.84 24.87
N VAL A 17 5.94 4.03 23.73
CA VAL A 17 5.32 3.83 22.40
C VAL A 17 4.98 2.36 22.16
N ALA A 18 5.82 1.43 22.62
CA ALA A 18 5.62 0.00 22.43
C ALA A 18 4.73 -0.65 23.51
N SER A 19 4.36 0.10 24.55
CA SER A 19 3.51 -0.40 25.64
C SER A 19 2.14 -0.86 25.12
N GLY A 20 1.64 -1.98 25.64
CA GLY A 20 0.27 -2.44 25.44
C GLY A 20 -0.80 -1.46 25.98
N ASP A 21 -0.41 -0.64 26.96
CA ASP A 21 -1.26 0.38 27.55
C ASP A 21 -1.33 1.67 26.72
N ASN A 22 -0.46 1.81 25.71
CA ASN A 22 -0.52 2.95 24.78
C ASN A 22 -1.79 2.87 23.91
N PRO A 23 -2.72 3.81 24.04
CA PRO A 23 -4.01 3.73 23.34
C PRO A 23 -3.89 3.95 21.82
N LEU A 24 -2.78 4.51 21.33
CA LEU A 24 -2.63 4.91 19.94
C LEU A 24 -1.90 3.90 19.10
N THR A 25 -0.81 3.31 19.58
CA THR A 25 0.07 2.48 18.76
C THR A 25 -0.66 1.31 18.11
N ALA A 26 -1.45 0.55 18.88
CA ALA A 26 -2.24 -0.56 18.36
C ALA A 26 -3.32 -0.09 17.37
N ARG A 27 -4.06 0.99 17.72
CA ARG A 27 -5.10 1.57 16.85
C ARG A 27 -4.54 2.06 15.53
N VAL A 28 -3.42 2.77 15.55
CA VAL A 28 -2.75 3.25 14.33
C VAL A 28 -2.30 2.08 13.45
N MET A 29 -1.67 1.06 14.02
CA MET A 29 -1.21 -0.11 13.28
C MET A 29 -2.38 -0.87 12.64
N VAL A 30 -3.41 -1.16 13.41
CA VAL A 30 -4.60 -1.88 12.91
C VAL A 30 -5.32 -1.06 11.83
N ASN A 31 -5.46 0.25 12.02
CA ASN A 31 -6.07 1.12 11.02
C ASN A 31 -5.27 1.14 9.71
N ARG A 32 -3.92 1.10 9.77
CA ARG A 32 -3.07 0.99 8.58
C ARG A 32 -3.26 -0.35 7.87
N LEU A 33 -3.31 -1.46 8.59
CA LEU A 33 -3.61 -2.78 8.02
C LEU A 33 -4.98 -2.78 7.33
N TRP A 34 -6.00 -2.26 8.02
CA TRP A 34 -7.35 -2.12 7.47
C TRP A 34 -7.36 -1.27 6.20
N HIS A 35 -6.71 -0.10 6.23
CA HIS A 35 -6.58 0.78 5.06
C HIS A 35 -5.93 0.07 3.87
N HIS A 36 -4.84 -0.66 4.09
CA HIS A 36 -4.16 -1.36 3.01
C HIS A 36 -4.99 -2.51 2.44
N LEU A 37 -5.80 -3.18 3.25
CA LEU A 37 -6.62 -4.31 2.84
C LEU A 37 -7.95 -3.87 2.20
N LEU A 38 -8.65 -2.89 2.78
CA LEU A 38 -9.97 -2.46 2.34
C LEU A 38 -10.00 -1.15 1.55
N GLY A 39 -8.85 -0.46 1.48
CA GLY A 39 -8.69 0.76 0.67
C GLY A 39 -9.00 2.08 1.36
N ARG A 40 -9.74 2.05 2.48
CA ARG A 40 -10.01 3.18 3.38
C ARG A 40 -9.78 2.75 4.82
N GLY A 41 -9.18 3.61 5.64
CA GLY A 41 -9.04 3.36 7.08
C GLY A 41 -10.36 3.51 7.82
N ILE A 42 -10.51 2.86 8.96
CA ILE A 42 -11.58 3.13 9.92
C ILE A 42 -11.49 4.60 10.38
N VAL A 43 -10.25 5.06 10.62
CA VAL A 43 -9.90 6.49 10.67
C VAL A 43 -9.36 6.85 9.29
N GLU A 44 -10.03 7.73 8.58
CA GLU A 44 -9.68 8.08 7.20
C GLU A 44 -8.32 8.80 7.10
N THR A 45 -8.02 9.64 8.08
CA THR A 45 -6.74 10.34 8.22
C THR A 45 -5.70 9.40 8.84
N VAL A 46 -5.21 8.44 8.06
CA VAL A 46 -4.30 7.37 8.56
C VAL A 46 -2.99 7.87 9.18
N ASP A 47 -2.62 9.10 8.90
CA ASP A 47 -1.42 9.78 9.44
C ASP A 47 -1.74 10.70 10.61
N ASP A 48 -3.03 10.94 10.91
CA ASP A 48 -3.45 11.84 11.95
C ASP A 48 -4.60 11.24 12.77
N PHE A 49 -4.28 10.85 14.00
CA PHE A 49 -5.20 10.40 15.03
C PHE A 49 -5.38 11.46 16.12
N GLY A 50 -4.88 12.67 15.87
CA GLY A 50 -4.97 13.81 16.77
C GLY A 50 -6.25 14.63 16.57
N PRO A 51 -6.32 15.81 17.19
CA PRO A 51 -7.51 16.68 17.18
C PRO A 51 -7.91 17.18 15.79
N GLN A 52 -7.00 17.18 14.83
CA GLN A 52 -7.27 17.58 13.44
C GLN A 52 -7.64 16.40 12.52
N GLY A 53 -7.51 15.18 13.04
CA GLY A 53 -7.90 13.96 12.35
C GLY A 53 -9.42 13.76 12.31
N VAL A 54 -9.86 12.90 11.39
CA VAL A 54 -11.28 12.52 11.28
C VAL A 54 -11.59 11.44 12.33
N PRO A 55 -12.73 11.52 13.03
CA PRO A 55 -13.15 10.47 13.95
C PRO A 55 -13.29 9.10 13.24
N PRO A 56 -13.09 8.00 13.96
CA PRO A 56 -13.28 6.66 13.40
C PRO A 56 -14.74 6.43 12.99
N SER A 57 -14.94 5.86 11.80
CA SER A 57 -16.28 5.48 11.30
C SER A 57 -16.93 4.37 12.15
N HIS A 58 -16.12 3.50 12.72
CA HIS A 58 -16.53 2.35 13.54
C HIS A 58 -15.65 2.25 14.79
N PRO A 59 -15.87 3.11 15.82
CA PRO A 59 -14.98 3.19 16.98
C PRO A 59 -14.91 1.86 17.75
N GLY A 60 -16.03 1.18 17.96
CA GLY A 60 -16.05 -0.12 18.63
C GLY A 60 -15.27 -1.20 17.92
N LEU A 61 -15.29 -1.21 16.57
CA LEU A 61 -14.50 -2.15 15.76
C LEU A 61 -13.01 -1.85 15.87
N LEU A 62 -12.63 -0.58 15.78
CA LEU A 62 -11.23 -0.16 15.91
C LEU A 62 -10.66 -0.58 17.25
N ASP A 63 -11.41 -0.35 18.34
CA ASP A 63 -11.01 -0.72 19.69
C ASP A 63 -10.91 -2.22 19.91
N TRP A 64 -11.85 -2.96 19.32
CA TRP A 64 -11.82 -4.43 19.40
C TRP A 64 -10.60 -5.00 18.67
N LEU A 65 -10.37 -4.56 17.43
CA LEU A 65 -9.21 -5.00 16.64
C LEU A 65 -7.88 -4.61 17.30
N ALA A 66 -7.79 -3.41 17.89
CA ALA A 66 -6.58 -2.97 18.60
C ALA A 66 -6.28 -3.84 19.82
N ARG A 67 -7.30 -4.16 20.63
CA ARG A 67 -7.15 -5.04 21.79
C ARG A 67 -6.76 -6.47 21.38
N ASP A 68 -7.43 -7.00 20.35
CA ASP A 68 -7.12 -8.34 19.82
C ASP A 68 -5.71 -8.42 19.26
N PHE A 69 -5.24 -7.35 18.60
CA PHE A 69 -3.87 -7.27 18.08
C PHE A 69 -2.81 -7.31 19.19
N VAL A 70 -3.04 -6.57 20.29
CA VAL A 70 -2.16 -6.61 21.48
C VAL A 70 -2.20 -7.98 22.14
N ALA A 71 -3.40 -8.50 22.41
CA ALA A 71 -3.59 -9.82 23.04
C ALA A 71 -3.00 -10.96 22.20
N GLY A 72 -3.04 -10.85 20.87
CA GLY A 72 -2.43 -11.77 19.92
C GLY A 72 -0.91 -11.63 19.75
N GLY A 73 -0.23 -10.87 20.62
CA GLY A 73 1.22 -10.68 20.61
C GLY A 73 1.71 -9.83 19.45
N TRP A 74 0.96 -8.82 19.03
CA TRP A 74 1.31 -7.87 17.95
C TRP A 74 1.56 -8.56 16.59
N SER A 75 0.87 -9.67 16.34
CA SER A 75 1.07 -10.46 15.12
C SER A 75 0.35 -9.86 13.91
N ILE A 76 1.10 -9.14 13.08
CA ILE A 76 0.61 -8.58 11.80
C ILE A 76 0.00 -9.68 10.91
N LYS A 77 0.62 -10.88 10.85
CA LYS A 77 0.11 -11.98 10.03
C LYS A 77 -1.25 -12.50 10.51
N ASN A 78 -1.44 -12.61 11.83
CA ASN A 78 -2.71 -13.05 12.39
C ASN A 78 -3.80 -12.01 12.13
N MET A 79 -3.51 -10.72 12.33
CA MET A 79 -4.44 -9.65 12.05
C MET A 79 -4.83 -9.60 10.57
N ILE A 80 -3.88 -9.69 9.65
CA ILE A 80 -4.16 -9.78 8.21
C ILE A 80 -5.05 -10.99 7.91
N ARG A 81 -4.72 -12.18 8.44
CA ARG A 81 -5.51 -13.40 8.24
C ARG A 81 -6.95 -13.20 8.69
N GLN A 82 -7.15 -12.63 9.86
CA GLN A 82 -8.47 -12.37 10.43
C GLN A 82 -9.31 -11.44 9.53
N ILE A 83 -8.71 -10.34 9.06
CA ILE A 83 -9.40 -9.39 8.19
C ILE A 83 -9.75 -10.04 6.83
N VAL A 84 -8.78 -10.72 6.18
CA VAL A 84 -9.02 -11.28 4.83
C VAL A 84 -9.95 -12.48 4.82
N LEU A 85 -10.12 -13.18 5.94
CA LEU A 85 -11.09 -14.26 6.09
C LEU A 85 -12.49 -13.77 6.48
N SER A 86 -12.65 -12.50 6.86
CA SER A 86 -13.94 -11.92 7.20
C SER A 86 -14.89 -11.89 5.98
N GLN A 87 -16.19 -11.95 6.25
CA GLN A 87 -17.19 -11.79 5.19
C GLN A 87 -17.09 -10.41 4.53
N THR A 88 -16.82 -9.38 5.31
CA THR A 88 -16.63 -8.01 4.83
C THR A 88 -15.52 -7.88 3.77
N TYR A 89 -14.41 -8.60 3.93
CA TYR A 89 -13.34 -8.60 2.93
C TYR A 89 -13.69 -9.42 1.68
N ARG A 90 -14.46 -10.50 1.86
CA ARG A 90 -14.79 -11.47 0.81
C ARG A 90 -16.05 -11.12 0.02
N GLN A 91 -16.73 -10.05 0.36
CA GLN A 91 -17.95 -9.62 -0.33
C GLN A 91 -17.66 -9.14 -1.76
N SER A 92 -18.72 -9.14 -2.59
CA SER A 92 -18.69 -8.60 -3.95
C SER A 92 -18.39 -7.11 -3.97
N SER A 93 -17.80 -6.61 -5.07
CA SER A 93 -17.70 -5.17 -5.35
C SER A 93 -18.99 -4.59 -5.95
N VAL A 94 -19.91 -5.43 -6.35
CA VAL A 94 -21.26 -5.04 -6.79
C VAL A 94 -22.18 -5.06 -5.58
N ALA A 95 -22.98 -4.02 -5.42
CA ALA A 95 -23.99 -3.98 -4.36
C ALA A 95 -24.98 -5.15 -4.50
N HIS A 96 -25.55 -5.59 -3.38
CA HIS A 96 -26.54 -6.68 -3.40
C HIS A 96 -27.76 -6.24 -4.23
N PRO A 97 -28.29 -7.09 -5.13
CA PRO A 97 -29.38 -6.72 -6.03
C PRO A 97 -30.68 -6.31 -5.32
N ASP A 98 -30.90 -6.82 -4.10
CA ASP A 98 -32.11 -6.51 -3.31
C ASP A 98 -32.01 -5.17 -2.56
N VAL A 99 -30.85 -4.48 -2.63
CA VAL A 99 -30.69 -3.18 -1.97
C VAL A 99 -30.97 -2.08 -2.97
N ASP A 100 -31.92 -1.21 -2.62
CA ASP A 100 -32.31 -0.07 -3.43
C ASP A 100 -31.10 0.87 -3.70
N PRO A 101 -30.76 1.13 -4.98
CA PRO A 101 -29.66 2.03 -5.33
C PRO A 101 -29.83 3.46 -4.77
N ASP A 102 -31.06 3.96 -4.68
CA ASP A 102 -31.36 5.29 -4.14
C ASP A 102 -31.12 5.34 -2.63
N LEU A 103 -31.40 4.26 -1.92
CA LEU A 103 -31.06 4.12 -0.51
C LEU A 103 -29.54 4.15 -0.30
N ILE A 104 -28.80 3.42 -1.13
CA ILE A 104 -27.32 3.41 -1.08
C ILE A 104 -26.77 4.82 -1.32
N ALA A 105 -27.28 5.50 -2.35
CA ALA A 105 -26.84 6.85 -2.71
C ALA A 105 -27.13 7.88 -1.61
N THR A 106 -28.18 7.66 -0.82
CA THR A 106 -28.59 8.57 0.25
C THR A 106 -27.89 8.28 1.56
N VAL A 107 -27.77 6.99 1.93
CA VAL A 107 -27.29 6.59 3.28
C VAL A 107 -25.76 6.44 3.33
N ASP A 108 -25.17 5.84 2.31
CA ASP A 108 -23.73 5.54 2.28
C ASP A 108 -23.10 5.69 0.88
N PRO A 109 -23.16 6.88 0.27
CA PRO A 109 -22.66 7.11 -1.10
C PRO A 109 -21.19 6.80 -1.27
N THR A 110 -20.40 6.93 -0.20
CA THR A 110 -18.95 6.73 -0.20
C THR A 110 -18.50 5.36 0.33
N ASN A 111 -19.45 4.46 0.56
CA ASN A 111 -19.20 3.09 1.05
C ASN A 111 -18.37 3.04 2.36
N VAL A 112 -18.65 3.94 3.29
CA VAL A 112 -18.01 3.96 4.62
C VAL A 112 -18.41 2.74 5.44
N LEU A 113 -19.67 2.31 5.30
CA LEU A 113 -20.24 1.17 6.01
C LEU A 113 -19.86 -0.18 5.38
N LEU A 114 -19.12 -0.16 4.26
CA LEU A 114 -18.64 -1.35 3.57
C LEU A 114 -19.76 -2.32 3.17
N HIS A 115 -20.86 -1.80 2.60
CA HIS A 115 -21.93 -2.64 2.05
C HIS A 115 -21.52 -3.41 0.78
N ARG A 116 -20.36 -3.08 0.20
CA ARG A 116 -19.69 -3.76 -0.91
C ARG A 116 -18.17 -3.61 -0.79
N MET A 117 -17.40 -4.44 -1.48
CA MET A 117 -15.94 -4.25 -1.55
C MET A 117 -15.60 -3.04 -2.42
N ASN A 118 -14.68 -2.21 -1.97
CA ASN A 118 -14.21 -1.07 -2.74
C ASN A 118 -13.41 -1.51 -3.97
N VAL A 119 -13.83 -1.06 -5.16
CA VAL A 119 -13.02 -1.19 -6.38
C VAL A 119 -11.82 -0.26 -6.29
N ARG A 120 -10.63 -0.79 -6.53
CA ARG A 120 -9.40 0.00 -6.48
C ARG A 120 -8.39 -0.49 -7.51
N ARG A 121 -7.65 0.45 -8.09
CA ARG A 121 -6.54 0.14 -8.98
C ARG A 121 -5.40 -0.53 -8.21
N LEU A 122 -4.72 -1.46 -8.86
CA LEU A 122 -3.51 -2.07 -8.33
C LEU A 122 -2.40 -1.00 -8.15
N PRO A 123 -1.56 -1.11 -7.11
CA PRO A 123 -0.38 -0.28 -6.98
C PRO A 123 0.66 -0.58 -8.06
N ALA A 124 1.54 0.37 -8.35
CA ALA A 124 2.57 0.29 -9.38
C ALA A 124 3.39 -1.02 -9.31
N GLU A 125 3.77 -1.40 -8.10
CA GLU A 125 4.54 -2.63 -7.86
C GLU A 125 3.78 -3.88 -8.28
N SER A 126 2.48 -3.94 -7.99
CA SER A 126 1.64 -5.08 -8.38
C SER A 126 1.37 -5.12 -9.88
N ILE A 127 1.22 -3.95 -10.53
CA ILE A 127 1.07 -3.87 -11.99
C ILE A 127 2.33 -4.42 -12.67
N ARG A 128 3.52 -3.98 -12.25
CA ARG A 128 4.79 -4.47 -12.79
C ARG A 128 4.97 -5.97 -12.54
N ASP A 129 4.71 -6.44 -11.33
CA ASP A 129 4.84 -7.87 -10.99
C ASP A 129 3.85 -8.73 -11.78
N ALA A 130 2.63 -8.22 -12.05
CA ALA A 130 1.65 -8.89 -12.91
C ALA A 130 2.12 -9.00 -14.36
N ILE A 131 2.71 -7.94 -14.92
CA ILE A 131 3.30 -7.96 -16.28
C ILE A 131 4.41 -9.02 -16.37
N LEU A 132 5.32 -9.07 -15.38
CA LEU A 132 6.35 -10.10 -15.30
C LEU A 132 5.78 -11.51 -15.15
N ALA A 133 4.70 -11.67 -14.38
CA ALA A 133 4.05 -12.98 -14.21
C ALA A 133 3.43 -13.48 -15.50
N VAL A 134 2.72 -12.62 -16.23
CA VAL A 134 2.08 -12.97 -17.51
C VAL A 134 3.12 -13.32 -18.58
N SER A 135 4.22 -12.57 -18.67
CA SER A 135 5.32 -12.87 -19.59
C SER A 135 6.13 -14.11 -19.19
N GLY A 136 5.93 -14.65 -17.98
CA GLY A 136 6.70 -15.79 -17.45
C GLY A 136 8.08 -15.41 -16.93
N ARG A 137 8.38 -14.11 -16.78
CA ARG A 137 9.66 -13.60 -16.31
C ARG A 137 9.74 -13.36 -14.82
N LEU A 138 8.63 -13.51 -14.09
CA LEU A 138 8.60 -13.23 -12.64
C LEU A 138 9.48 -14.21 -11.86
N ASP A 139 10.53 -13.69 -11.24
CA ASP A 139 11.33 -14.42 -10.25
C ASP A 139 10.71 -14.25 -8.85
N ALA A 140 10.15 -15.33 -8.33
CA ALA A 140 9.50 -15.38 -7.01
C ALA A 140 10.50 -15.60 -5.85
N THR A 141 11.81 -15.68 -6.12
CA THR A 141 12.84 -15.88 -5.09
C THR A 141 12.72 -14.83 -4.00
N ARG A 142 12.70 -15.29 -2.77
CA ARG A 142 12.60 -14.44 -1.58
C ARG A 142 13.97 -14.10 -1.03
N PHE A 143 14.04 -12.91 -0.40
CA PHE A 143 15.25 -12.40 0.25
C PHE A 143 16.40 -12.10 -0.74
N GLY A 144 17.57 -11.79 -0.21
CA GLY A 144 18.74 -11.42 -0.99
C GLY A 144 18.84 -9.92 -1.27
N PRO A 145 19.88 -9.48 -1.98
CA PRO A 145 20.14 -8.06 -2.26
C PRO A 145 19.09 -7.46 -3.20
N GLY A 146 18.89 -6.16 -3.07
CA GLY A 146 18.06 -5.39 -3.99
C GLY A 146 18.69 -5.29 -5.38
N VAL A 147 17.85 -5.20 -6.41
CA VAL A 147 18.27 -5.00 -7.80
C VAL A 147 18.29 -3.51 -8.12
N PRO A 148 19.34 -2.98 -8.75
CA PRO A 148 19.37 -1.60 -9.18
C PRO A 148 18.21 -1.25 -10.11
N THR A 149 17.60 -0.09 -9.90
CA THR A 149 16.56 0.43 -10.81
C THR A 149 17.16 0.74 -12.18
N HIS A 150 16.45 0.37 -13.24
CA HIS A 150 16.79 0.78 -14.59
C HIS A 150 16.71 2.31 -14.73
N ARG A 151 17.69 2.90 -15.38
CA ARG A 151 17.73 4.34 -15.67
C ARG A 151 17.77 4.55 -17.17
N THR A 152 16.94 5.47 -17.63
CA THR A 152 17.00 5.91 -19.01
C THR A 152 18.25 6.80 -19.25
N PRO A 153 18.72 6.95 -20.49
CA PRO A 153 19.85 7.84 -20.82
C PRO A 153 19.65 9.30 -20.37
N PHE A 154 18.41 9.74 -20.23
CA PHE A 154 18.05 11.09 -19.79
C PHE A 154 18.12 11.30 -18.28
N MET A 155 18.22 10.22 -17.50
CA MET A 155 18.33 10.29 -16.03
C MET A 155 19.78 10.50 -15.64
N THR A 156 20.31 11.72 -15.89
CA THR A 156 21.67 12.15 -15.57
C THR A 156 21.69 13.02 -14.31
N GLY A 157 22.81 13.10 -13.64
CA GLY A 157 22.98 14.00 -12.50
C GLY A 157 23.89 13.44 -11.39
N ARG A 158 24.07 14.26 -10.35
CA ARG A 158 24.90 13.91 -9.20
C ARG A 158 24.34 12.73 -8.43
N GLY A 159 25.20 11.79 -8.10
CA GLY A 159 24.80 10.56 -7.38
C GLY A 159 24.23 9.47 -8.29
N ALA A 160 24.33 9.62 -9.61
CA ALA A 160 23.94 8.62 -10.57
C ALA A 160 24.78 7.33 -10.39
N ARG A 161 24.10 6.22 -10.15
CA ARG A 161 24.69 4.87 -10.03
C ARG A 161 24.58 4.15 -11.38
N ALA A 162 25.21 2.99 -11.52
CA ALA A 162 25.02 2.15 -12.70
C ALA A 162 23.52 1.82 -12.89
N SER A 163 23.08 1.82 -14.16
CA SER A 163 21.71 1.41 -14.51
C SER A 163 21.54 -0.08 -14.25
N GLY A 164 20.41 -0.44 -13.68
CA GLY A 164 20.00 -1.84 -13.58
C GLY A 164 19.41 -2.38 -14.88
N PRO A 165 19.13 -3.69 -14.92
CA PRO A 165 18.41 -4.31 -16.02
C PRO A 165 17.03 -3.71 -16.21
N LEU A 166 16.53 -3.67 -17.44
CA LEU A 166 15.25 -3.08 -17.78
C LEU A 166 14.09 -3.76 -17.02
N ASP A 167 14.10 -5.09 -16.99
CA ASP A 167 13.11 -5.92 -16.29
C ASP A 167 13.48 -6.21 -14.82
N GLY A 168 14.59 -5.64 -14.31
CA GLY A 168 15.06 -5.91 -12.97
C GLY A 168 15.42 -7.38 -12.74
N ASN A 169 15.88 -8.10 -13.76
CA ASN A 169 16.12 -9.55 -13.75
C ASN A 169 14.87 -10.37 -13.37
N GLY A 170 13.69 -9.87 -13.65
CA GLY A 170 12.44 -10.52 -13.26
C GLY A 170 12.09 -10.46 -11.79
N ARG A 171 12.93 -9.87 -10.94
CA ARG A 171 12.70 -9.78 -9.49
C ARG A 171 11.44 -8.99 -9.18
N ARG A 172 10.71 -9.42 -8.14
CA ARG A 172 9.54 -8.69 -7.63
C ARG A 172 9.88 -7.24 -7.32
N SER A 173 8.94 -6.36 -7.55
CA SER A 173 9.12 -4.91 -7.38
C SER A 173 9.56 -4.50 -5.97
N VAL A 174 9.24 -5.29 -4.94
CA VAL A 174 9.69 -5.06 -3.56
C VAL A 174 11.21 -5.11 -3.41
N TYR A 175 11.92 -5.75 -4.33
CA TYR A 175 13.39 -5.85 -4.35
C TYR A 175 14.07 -4.80 -5.25
N LEU A 176 13.31 -3.94 -5.95
CA LEU A 176 13.91 -2.84 -6.70
C LEU A 176 14.44 -1.78 -5.74
N SER A 177 15.68 -1.36 -5.95
CA SER A 177 16.29 -0.27 -5.20
C SER A 177 15.62 1.06 -5.53
N VAL A 178 15.27 1.83 -4.52
CA VAL A 178 14.69 3.16 -4.69
C VAL A 178 15.79 4.21 -4.58
N TYR A 179 16.08 4.89 -5.67
CA TYR A 179 17.01 6.04 -5.69
C TYR A 179 16.21 7.34 -5.70
N ARG A 180 16.36 8.17 -4.66
CA ARG A 180 15.53 9.37 -4.48
C ARG A 180 15.53 10.28 -5.71
N ASN A 181 16.68 10.49 -6.34
CA ASN A 181 16.82 11.39 -7.50
C ASN A 181 16.58 10.70 -8.85
N PHE A 182 16.38 9.38 -8.85
CA PHE A 182 16.26 8.58 -10.08
C PHE A 182 15.14 7.57 -9.93
N LEU A 183 13.91 8.07 -9.80
CA LEU A 183 12.74 7.21 -9.70
C LEU A 183 12.45 6.51 -11.03
N ASN A 184 12.02 5.28 -10.97
CA ASN A 184 11.62 4.53 -12.14
C ASN A 184 10.40 5.19 -12.81
N PRO A 185 10.46 5.58 -14.11
CA PRO A 185 9.37 6.29 -14.79
C PRO A 185 8.07 5.50 -14.82
N PHE A 186 8.13 4.18 -15.11
CA PHE A 186 6.97 3.31 -15.09
C PHE A 186 6.27 3.34 -13.72
N MET A 187 7.04 3.14 -12.64
CA MET A 187 6.50 3.15 -11.28
C MET A 187 5.90 4.52 -10.93
N SER A 188 6.54 5.61 -11.37
CA SER A 188 6.07 6.98 -11.13
C SER A 188 4.76 7.28 -11.86
N ALA A 189 4.58 6.78 -13.09
CA ALA A 189 3.33 6.92 -13.82
C ALA A 189 2.14 6.25 -13.10
N PHE A 190 2.40 5.22 -12.30
CA PHE A 190 1.39 4.49 -11.50
C PHE A 190 1.37 4.88 -10.02
N ASP A 191 1.74 6.12 -9.71
CA ASP A 191 1.64 6.74 -8.38
C ASP A 191 2.48 6.04 -7.29
N VAL A 192 3.66 5.52 -7.62
CA VAL A 192 4.60 5.11 -6.57
C VAL A 192 4.91 6.30 -5.66
N PRO A 193 4.89 6.15 -4.33
CA PRO A 193 5.16 7.26 -3.44
C PRO A 193 6.53 7.88 -3.65
N SER A 194 6.58 9.21 -3.67
CA SER A 194 7.84 9.93 -3.64
C SER A 194 8.57 9.66 -2.31
N PRO A 195 9.87 9.30 -2.33
CA PRO A 195 10.62 8.94 -1.14
C PRO A 195 11.13 10.14 -0.33
N PHE A 196 10.64 11.36 -0.60
CA PHE A 196 11.08 12.59 0.07
C PHE A 196 10.35 12.89 1.38
N GLY A 197 9.25 12.22 1.66
CA GLY A 197 8.50 12.39 2.89
C GLY A 197 7.66 11.16 3.24
N PRO A 198 7.25 11.04 4.52
CA PRO A 198 6.35 9.98 4.95
C PRO A 198 4.99 10.15 4.27
N LYS A 199 4.37 9.04 3.94
CA LYS A 199 3.03 8.97 3.33
C LYS A 199 2.23 7.87 4.01
N GLY A 200 1.13 8.20 4.68
CA GLY A 200 0.22 7.21 5.27
C GLY A 200 -0.70 6.58 4.24
N ARG A 201 -1.07 7.33 3.20
CA ARG A 201 -1.82 6.79 2.06
C ARG A 201 -1.15 7.15 0.74
N ARG A 202 -1.26 6.26 -0.24
CA ARG A 202 -0.79 6.50 -1.60
C ARG A 202 -1.84 7.28 -2.38
N SER A 203 -1.39 8.21 -3.21
CA SER A 203 -2.23 8.80 -4.25
C SER A 203 -2.67 7.70 -5.22
N ARG A 204 -3.83 7.88 -5.82
CA ARG A 204 -4.33 7.04 -6.90
C ARG A 204 -4.96 7.95 -7.94
N SER A 205 -4.25 8.11 -9.05
CA SER A 205 -4.75 8.89 -10.18
C SER A 205 -5.26 7.95 -11.28
N ASN A 206 -6.12 8.45 -12.12
CA ASN A 206 -6.50 7.81 -13.37
C ASN A 206 -6.33 8.84 -14.48
N VAL A 207 -5.17 8.80 -15.12
CA VAL A 207 -4.74 9.81 -16.09
C VAL A 207 -4.33 9.15 -17.41
N PRO A 208 -4.51 9.82 -18.56
CA PRO A 208 -4.13 9.28 -19.87
C PRO A 208 -2.65 8.86 -19.97
N ALA A 209 -1.77 9.51 -19.22
CA ALA A 209 -0.35 9.16 -19.17
C ALA A 209 -0.09 7.70 -18.78
N GLN A 210 -0.96 7.08 -18.00
CA GLN A 210 -0.83 5.67 -17.61
C GLN A 210 -1.08 4.73 -18.79
N ALA A 211 -2.10 5.02 -19.60
CA ALA A 211 -2.36 4.28 -20.83
C ALA A 211 -1.19 4.42 -21.81
N LEU A 212 -0.68 5.65 -21.99
CA LEU A 212 0.47 5.91 -22.84
C LEU A 212 1.74 5.18 -22.34
N THR A 213 1.94 5.10 -21.03
CA THR A 213 3.04 4.31 -20.44
C THR A 213 2.89 2.83 -20.77
N LEU A 214 1.69 2.24 -20.64
CA LEU A 214 1.47 0.83 -21.01
C LEU A 214 1.71 0.56 -22.50
N MET A 215 1.53 1.55 -23.37
CA MET A 215 1.75 1.39 -24.80
C MET A 215 3.19 1.62 -25.25
N ASN A 216 3.96 2.45 -24.54
CA ASN A 216 5.24 2.97 -25.04
C ASN A 216 6.44 2.68 -24.13
N ASP A 217 6.23 2.24 -22.88
CA ASP A 217 7.35 2.00 -21.98
C ASP A 217 8.18 0.80 -22.45
N PRO A 218 9.51 0.93 -22.58
CA PRO A 218 10.40 -0.15 -23.08
C PRO A 218 10.26 -1.45 -22.28
N PHE A 219 10.02 -1.37 -20.98
CA PHE A 219 9.79 -2.55 -20.14
C PHE A 219 8.52 -3.29 -20.58
N VAL A 220 7.43 -2.57 -20.82
CA VAL A 220 6.15 -3.17 -21.24
C VAL A 220 6.29 -3.82 -22.61
N ILE A 221 6.92 -3.11 -23.57
CA ILE A 221 7.18 -3.62 -24.91
C ILE A 221 8.03 -4.90 -24.85
N GLN A 222 9.12 -4.90 -24.07
CA GLN A 222 9.95 -6.08 -23.87
C GLN A 222 9.14 -7.28 -23.34
N GLN A 223 8.33 -7.05 -22.30
CA GLN A 223 7.53 -8.13 -21.72
C GLN A 223 6.42 -8.60 -22.65
N ALA A 224 5.83 -7.73 -23.45
CA ALA A 224 4.84 -8.08 -24.47
C ALA A 224 5.45 -8.97 -25.56
N SER A 225 6.67 -8.68 -26.02
CA SER A 225 7.40 -9.54 -26.98
C SER A 225 7.65 -10.93 -26.41
N ILE A 226 8.16 -11.01 -25.18
CA ILE A 226 8.41 -12.30 -24.51
C ILE A 226 7.09 -13.09 -24.33
N TRP A 227 6.01 -12.40 -23.99
CA TRP A 227 4.71 -13.03 -23.85
C TRP A 227 4.16 -13.55 -25.17
N SER A 228 4.31 -12.80 -26.26
CA SER A 228 3.87 -13.25 -27.59
C SER A 228 4.57 -14.53 -28.04
N GLU A 229 5.88 -14.64 -27.82
CA GLU A 229 6.66 -15.85 -28.10
C GLU A 229 6.23 -17.07 -27.26
N ARG A 230 5.65 -16.81 -26.10
CA ARG A 230 5.17 -17.87 -25.20
C ARG A 230 3.77 -18.39 -25.56
N VAL A 231 2.96 -17.58 -26.22
CA VAL A 231 1.56 -17.91 -26.57
C VAL A 231 1.46 -18.54 -27.96
N LEU A 232 2.43 -18.25 -28.84
CA LEU A 232 2.58 -18.86 -30.17
C LEU A 232 3.26 -20.20 -30.06
#